data_f5b1e367369c6150250b47a506015d49
#
_entry.id   f5b1e367369c6150250b47a506015d49
#
_cell.length_a   1.000
_cell.length_b   1.000
_cell.length_c   1.000
_cell.angle_alpha   90.00
_cell.angle_beta   90.00
_cell.angle_gamma   90.00
#
_symmetry.space_group_name_H-M   'P 1'
#
loop_
_entity.id
_entity.type
_entity.pdbx_description
1 polymer ?
#
loop_
_entity_poly.entity_id
_entity_poly.type
_entity_poly.pdbx_seq_one_letter_code
_entity_poly.pdbx_strand_id
1 'polypeptide(L)'
;MKAGINELMDTLRKGRVHYEDYDVAVLVGMILKDMALGLEGRGSSLEMIPTYVGPAQNIPVGEPVIVLDAGGTNLRSALVRFDSSGEPHVEHLVKRTMPGVEAEVDNAGFFDALADSLSEVAGKSDRIGFCFSYAMSMQPDRDGRLIRICKEIKARGIDGRLVGAELIEAMRRRGLGIDWKVTVLNDSVAALMAGTQPSFRPRGSYAAFILGTGMNACYLESNIPKLGGPVAPQVVVLEAGGFDCPLRGEVDAAFDRTTADPGFYTYEKMFSGGYLGPLALHVLKYLAHQGFFTFRQRTAILAAGGLETADIAAFHARPLDGTLPFRRVLAMEDEDDIELAHAAIDVLVERASRLAASVMAAAAIKTRSGYDISSAVAITVEGSTYHSFEDLRARCEAHLYSLLTTRMGIRYYLVSMPDAVLVGSAIAGLL
;
A
#
# COMPACT_ATOMS: atom_id res chain seq x y z
N MET A 1 38.01 -10.15 19.28
CA MET A 1 37.56 -8.74 19.18
C MET A 1 36.15 -8.76 18.66
N LYS A 2 35.22 -8.04 19.29
CA LYS A 2 33.90 -7.85 18.72
C LYS A 2 34.03 -7.02 17.42
N ALA A 3 33.35 -7.40 16.38
CA ALA A 3 33.28 -6.62 15.13
C ALA A 3 32.64 -5.26 15.43
N GLY A 4 33.22 -4.18 14.94
CA GLY A 4 32.72 -2.84 15.19
C GLY A 4 31.64 -2.42 14.19
N ILE A 5 30.98 -1.29 14.46
CA ILE A 5 29.94 -0.70 13.61
C ILE A 5 30.42 -0.50 12.16
N ASN A 6 31.66 -0.07 11.96
CA ASN A 6 32.21 0.13 10.60
C ASN A 6 32.27 -1.18 9.81
N GLU A 7 32.65 -2.28 10.45
CA GLU A 7 32.69 -3.61 9.83
C GLU A 7 31.27 -4.12 9.51
N LEU A 8 30.31 -3.81 10.38
CA LEU A 8 28.89 -4.08 10.15
C LEU A 8 28.39 -3.33 8.92
N MET A 9 28.66 -2.02 8.82
CA MET A 9 28.26 -1.20 7.66
C MET A 9 28.86 -1.76 6.36
N ASP A 10 30.15 -2.13 6.37
CA ASP A 10 30.79 -2.73 5.19
C ASP A 10 30.19 -4.08 4.81
N THR A 11 29.76 -4.86 5.79
CA THR A 11 29.09 -6.16 5.55
C THR A 11 27.71 -5.95 4.95
N LEU A 12 26.95 -4.95 5.42
CA LEU A 12 25.65 -4.59 4.86
C LEU A 12 25.77 -4.04 3.42
N ARG A 13 26.84 -3.27 3.11
CA ARG A 13 27.14 -2.85 1.73
C ARG A 13 27.47 -4.04 0.82
N LYS A 14 28.31 -4.95 1.28
CA LYS A 14 28.59 -6.19 0.50
C LYS A 14 27.34 -6.99 0.21
N GLY A 15 26.44 -7.07 1.18
CA GLY A 15 25.13 -7.72 1.03
C GLY A 15 24.11 -6.92 0.20
N ARG A 16 24.44 -5.69 -0.23
CA ARG A 16 23.55 -4.74 -0.90
C ARG A 16 22.25 -4.45 -0.11
N VAL A 17 22.40 -4.36 1.21
CA VAL A 17 21.30 -3.99 2.11
C VAL A 17 21.42 -2.54 2.55
N HIS A 18 22.61 -1.96 2.43
CA HIS A 18 22.91 -0.62 2.91
C HIS A 18 22.18 0.44 2.07
N TYR A 19 21.62 1.45 2.72
CA TYR A 19 20.80 2.49 2.08
C TYR A 19 21.56 3.34 1.05
N GLU A 20 22.89 3.43 1.11
CA GLU A 20 23.71 4.19 0.13
C GLU A 20 23.60 3.62 -1.29
N ASP A 21 23.27 2.32 -1.42
CA ASP A 21 23.02 1.70 -2.72
C ASP A 21 21.70 2.15 -3.37
N TYR A 22 20.84 2.86 -2.61
CA TYR A 22 19.48 3.21 -3.00
C TYR A 22 19.30 4.74 -3.07
N ASP A 23 19.96 5.39 -4.05
CA ASP A 23 19.74 6.82 -4.31
C ASP A 23 18.32 7.06 -4.83
N VAL A 24 17.62 7.98 -4.18
CA VAL A 24 16.19 8.25 -4.47
C VAL A 24 15.99 8.73 -5.91
N ALA A 25 16.86 9.58 -6.45
CA ALA A 25 16.71 10.08 -7.81
C ALA A 25 16.97 8.99 -8.86
N VAL A 26 17.92 8.10 -8.58
CA VAL A 26 18.22 6.94 -9.45
C VAL A 26 17.02 5.99 -9.44
N LEU A 27 16.48 5.65 -8.28
CA LEU A 27 15.30 4.80 -8.14
C LEU A 27 14.10 5.39 -8.88
N VAL A 28 13.84 6.68 -8.69
CA VAL A 28 12.75 7.38 -9.41
C VAL A 28 12.92 7.27 -10.91
N GLY A 29 14.15 7.46 -11.42
CA GLY A 29 14.43 7.30 -12.86
C GLY A 29 14.11 5.88 -13.37
N MET A 30 14.45 4.85 -12.58
CA MET A 30 14.15 3.45 -12.91
C MET A 30 12.63 3.19 -12.89
N ILE A 31 11.94 3.63 -11.85
CA ILE A 31 10.48 3.48 -11.72
C ILE A 31 9.75 4.20 -12.86
N LEU A 32 10.11 5.45 -13.17
CA LEU A 32 9.50 6.22 -14.26
C LEU A 32 9.66 5.54 -15.62
N LYS A 33 10.84 4.94 -15.87
CA LYS A 33 11.09 4.17 -17.09
C LYS A 33 10.17 2.95 -17.18
N ASP A 34 10.04 2.22 -16.09
CA ASP A 34 9.19 1.02 -16.03
C ASP A 34 7.70 1.39 -16.13
N MET A 35 7.26 2.47 -15.46
CA MET A 35 5.91 3.04 -15.63
C MET A 35 5.60 3.37 -17.11
N ALA A 36 6.56 3.93 -17.83
CA ALA A 36 6.37 4.24 -19.25
C ALA A 36 6.14 2.97 -20.07
N LEU A 37 6.95 1.93 -19.85
CA LEU A 37 6.78 0.62 -20.51
C LEU A 37 5.43 -0.01 -20.18
N GLY A 38 4.99 0.04 -18.90
CA GLY A 38 3.71 -0.49 -18.46
C GLY A 38 2.51 0.24 -19.07
N LEU A 39 2.59 1.56 -19.26
CA LEU A 39 1.55 2.34 -19.96
C LEU A 39 1.48 2.01 -21.45
N GLU A 40 2.60 1.63 -22.06
CA GLU A 40 2.66 1.18 -23.44
C GLU A 40 2.22 -0.30 -23.63
N GLY A 41 2.01 -1.05 -22.53
CA GLY A 41 1.74 -2.48 -22.57
C GLY A 41 2.96 -3.31 -23.01
N ARG A 42 4.16 -2.84 -22.73
CA ARG A 42 5.45 -3.43 -23.14
C ARG A 42 6.20 -3.90 -21.91
N GLY A 43 6.65 -5.14 -21.88
CA GLY A 43 7.52 -5.77 -20.89
C GLY A 43 7.95 -4.93 -19.67
N SER A 44 7.04 -4.70 -18.73
CA SER A 44 7.20 -3.93 -17.50
C SER A 44 6.92 -4.81 -16.31
N SER A 45 7.59 -4.56 -15.19
CA SER A 45 7.26 -5.15 -13.90
C SER A 45 6.12 -4.40 -13.20
N LEU A 46 5.84 -3.16 -13.63
CA LEU A 46 4.71 -2.35 -13.16
C LEU A 46 3.52 -2.54 -14.11
N GLU A 47 2.40 -3.01 -13.59
CA GLU A 47 1.23 -3.34 -14.41
C GLU A 47 0.53 -2.09 -14.99
N MET A 48 0.63 -0.96 -14.29
CA MET A 48 0.04 0.31 -14.71
C MET A 48 -1.42 0.18 -15.09
N ILE A 49 -2.27 -0.32 -14.20
CA ILE A 49 -3.67 -0.71 -14.45
C ILE A 49 -4.56 0.52 -14.60
N PRO A 50 -5.19 0.76 -15.76
CA PRO A 50 -6.22 1.78 -15.92
C PRO A 50 -7.48 1.38 -15.16
N THR A 51 -8.10 2.31 -14.44
CA THR A 51 -9.23 2.00 -13.55
C THR A 51 -10.59 2.48 -14.10
N TYR A 52 -10.57 3.28 -15.15
CA TYR A 52 -11.76 3.95 -15.71
C TYR A 52 -12.47 4.86 -14.69
N VAL A 53 -11.84 5.14 -13.55
CA VAL A 53 -12.31 6.10 -12.54
C VAL A 53 -11.55 7.40 -12.74
N GLY A 54 -12.26 8.48 -13.03
CA GLY A 54 -11.70 9.83 -13.16
C GLY A 54 -11.80 10.64 -11.86
N PRO A 55 -11.16 11.83 -11.82
CA PRO A 55 -11.28 12.72 -10.67
C PRO A 55 -12.71 13.24 -10.53
N ALA A 56 -13.20 13.34 -9.31
CA ALA A 56 -14.50 13.94 -9.06
C ALA A 56 -14.45 15.46 -9.36
N GLN A 57 -15.26 15.91 -10.32
CA GLN A 57 -15.43 17.34 -10.58
C GLN A 57 -16.42 17.98 -9.60
N ASN A 58 -17.50 17.26 -9.30
CA ASN A 58 -18.51 17.66 -8.32
C ASN A 58 -18.95 16.42 -7.55
N ILE A 59 -19.01 16.50 -6.26
CA ILE A 59 -19.56 15.44 -5.41
C ILE A 59 -21.04 15.82 -5.15
N PRO A 60 -22.01 14.96 -5.48
CA PRO A 60 -23.42 15.24 -5.24
C PRO A 60 -23.71 15.44 -3.76
N VAL A 61 -24.36 16.56 -3.44
CA VAL A 61 -24.72 16.92 -2.06
C VAL A 61 -25.96 16.16 -1.62
N GLY A 62 -25.90 15.53 -0.46
CA GLY A 62 -27.02 14.82 0.16
C GLY A 62 -27.40 13.49 -0.47
N GLU A 63 -26.86 13.14 -1.63
CA GLU A 63 -27.10 11.84 -2.24
C GLU A 63 -26.43 10.71 -1.44
N PRO A 64 -27.20 9.67 -1.06
CA PRO A 64 -26.61 8.52 -0.35
C PRO A 64 -25.86 7.61 -1.30
N VAL A 65 -24.76 7.05 -0.81
CA VAL A 65 -24.02 5.99 -1.47
C VAL A 65 -23.66 4.91 -0.44
N ILE A 66 -23.85 3.66 -0.84
CA ILE A 66 -23.39 2.52 -0.04
C ILE A 66 -21.91 2.33 -0.28
N VAL A 67 -21.15 2.11 0.77
CA VAL A 67 -19.74 1.74 0.70
C VAL A 67 -19.57 0.33 1.21
N LEU A 68 -18.84 -0.46 0.44
CA LEU A 68 -18.34 -1.76 0.84
C LEU A 68 -16.82 -1.72 0.70
N ASP A 69 -16.11 -1.95 1.81
CA ASP A 69 -14.66 -2.01 1.84
C ASP A 69 -14.22 -3.38 2.33
N ALA A 70 -13.70 -4.16 1.39
CA ALA A 70 -13.26 -5.53 1.57
C ALA A 70 -11.74 -5.60 1.33
N GLY A 71 -10.99 -5.37 2.40
CA GLY A 71 -9.53 -5.31 2.36
C GLY A 71 -8.90 -6.18 3.45
N GLY A 72 -7.89 -6.96 3.07
CA GLY A 72 -7.16 -7.82 4.01
C GLY A 72 -8.11 -8.75 4.76
N THR A 73 -8.12 -8.66 6.10
CA THR A 73 -8.96 -9.51 6.97
C THR A 73 -10.24 -8.81 7.44
N ASN A 74 -10.46 -7.55 7.06
CA ASN A 74 -11.57 -6.74 7.53
C ASN A 74 -12.55 -6.43 6.40
N LEU A 75 -13.83 -6.49 6.74
CA LEU A 75 -14.95 -6.09 5.90
C LEU A 75 -15.68 -4.94 6.59
N ARG A 76 -15.84 -3.80 5.90
CA ARG A 76 -16.60 -2.66 6.38
C ARG A 76 -17.70 -2.31 5.40
N SER A 77 -18.88 -2.02 5.91
CA SER A 77 -19.99 -1.46 5.13
C SER A 77 -20.55 -0.22 5.80
N ALA A 78 -20.98 0.76 5.03
CA ALA A 78 -21.53 2.01 5.53
C ALA A 78 -22.46 2.66 4.50
N LEU A 79 -23.26 3.62 4.95
CA LEU A 79 -23.92 4.61 4.11
C LEU A 79 -23.20 5.94 4.26
N VAL A 80 -22.86 6.58 3.15
CA VAL A 80 -22.15 7.87 3.17
C VAL A 80 -22.96 8.93 2.41
N ARG A 81 -22.95 10.14 2.91
CA ARG A 81 -23.49 11.33 2.25
C ARG A 81 -22.49 12.47 2.37
N PHE A 82 -22.47 13.37 1.42
CA PHE A 82 -21.67 14.59 1.51
C PHE A 82 -22.57 15.79 1.70
N ASP A 83 -22.17 16.70 2.60
CA ASP A 83 -22.88 17.96 2.79
C ASP A 83 -22.45 19.02 1.76
N SER A 84 -23.02 20.23 1.88
CA SER A 84 -22.72 21.34 0.96
C SER A 84 -21.29 21.87 1.05
N SER A 85 -20.54 21.53 2.08
CA SER A 85 -19.10 21.85 2.22
C SER A 85 -18.22 20.76 1.63
N GLY A 86 -18.80 19.60 1.26
CA GLY A 86 -18.09 18.41 0.78
C GLY A 86 -17.60 17.49 1.90
N GLU A 87 -18.05 17.72 3.14
CA GLU A 87 -17.67 16.86 4.27
C GLU A 87 -18.50 15.56 4.26
N PRO A 88 -17.86 14.40 4.46
CA PRO A 88 -18.54 13.12 4.51
C PRO A 88 -19.24 12.87 5.84
N HIS A 89 -20.47 12.43 5.78
CA HIS A 89 -21.25 11.91 6.90
C HIS A 89 -21.41 10.40 6.75
N VAL A 90 -20.81 9.65 7.66
CA VAL A 90 -20.80 8.19 7.66
C VAL A 90 -21.87 7.69 8.63
N GLU A 91 -22.82 6.93 8.11
CA GLU A 91 -23.92 6.32 8.85
C GLU A 91 -23.90 4.79 8.72
N HIS A 92 -24.48 4.08 9.65
CA HIS A 92 -24.61 2.62 9.61
C HIS A 92 -23.28 1.87 9.36
N LEU A 93 -22.18 2.36 9.96
CA LEU A 93 -20.88 1.69 9.83
C LEU A 93 -20.90 0.34 10.55
N VAL A 94 -20.75 -0.73 9.80
CA VAL A 94 -20.61 -2.10 10.29
C VAL A 94 -19.21 -2.61 9.96
N LYS A 95 -18.57 -3.28 10.92
CA LYS A 95 -17.28 -3.95 10.76
C LYS A 95 -17.45 -5.43 11.03
N ARG A 96 -16.91 -6.27 10.14
CA ARG A 96 -16.95 -7.73 10.24
C ARG A 96 -15.59 -8.31 9.83
N THR A 97 -15.36 -9.57 10.19
CA THR A 97 -14.25 -10.35 9.61
C THR A 97 -14.57 -10.68 8.15
N MET A 98 -13.56 -10.61 7.27
CA MET A 98 -13.69 -11.03 5.88
C MET A 98 -14.11 -12.50 5.78
N PRO A 99 -15.06 -12.87 4.90
CA PRO A 99 -15.34 -14.26 4.61
C PRO A 99 -14.08 -14.97 4.09
N GLY A 100 -13.86 -16.19 4.53
CA GLY A 100 -12.66 -16.97 4.17
C GLY A 100 -11.46 -16.80 5.13
N VAL A 101 -11.51 -15.91 6.13
CA VAL A 101 -10.46 -15.79 7.16
C VAL A 101 -10.53 -16.96 8.14
N GLU A 102 -11.68 -17.18 8.73
CA GLU A 102 -11.87 -18.19 9.77
C GLU A 102 -12.11 -19.59 9.20
N ALA A 103 -12.93 -19.69 8.17
CA ALA A 103 -13.29 -20.92 7.50
C ALA A 103 -13.25 -20.75 5.99
N GLU A 104 -12.99 -21.86 5.28
CA GLU A 104 -13.02 -21.85 3.83
C GLU A 104 -14.46 -21.68 3.31
N VAL A 105 -14.62 -20.85 2.27
CA VAL A 105 -15.88 -20.56 1.61
C VAL A 105 -15.77 -20.77 0.10
N ASP A 106 -16.88 -21.08 -0.55
CA ASP A 106 -16.97 -21.08 -2.01
C ASP A 106 -17.37 -19.68 -2.55
N ASN A 107 -17.44 -19.55 -3.86
CA ASN A 107 -17.82 -18.31 -4.53
C ASN A 107 -19.16 -17.75 -4.03
N ALA A 108 -20.20 -18.60 -3.96
CA ALA A 108 -21.54 -18.16 -3.54
C ALA A 108 -21.53 -17.71 -2.07
N GLY A 109 -20.93 -18.50 -1.19
CA GLY A 109 -20.83 -18.16 0.24
C GLY A 109 -20.01 -16.90 0.50
N PHE A 110 -18.95 -16.66 -0.30
CA PHE A 110 -18.15 -15.45 -0.19
C PHE A 110 -18.97 -14.20 -0.52
N PHE A 111 -19.60 -14.14 -1.69
CA PHE A 111 -20.38 -12.96 -2.09
C PHE A 111 -21.69 -12.83 -1.34
N ASP A 112 -22.29 -13.94 -0.89
CA ASP A 112 -23.46 -13.91 -0.02
C ASP A 112 -23.15 -13.26 1.33
N ALA A 113 -21.97 -13.52 1.91
CA ALA A 113 -21.53 -12.87 3.14
C ALA A 113 -21.26 -11.37 2.94
N LEU A 114 -20.73 -10.97 1.77
CA LEU A 114 -20.61 -9.56 1.40
C LEU A 114 -21.98 -8.90 1.29
N ALA A 115 -22.94 -9.52 0.60
CA ALA A 115 -24.30 -9.01 0.46
C ALA A 115 -25.02 -8.90 1.81
N ASP A 116 -24.84 -9.86 2.72
CA ASP A 116 -25.40 -9.82 4.09
C ASP A 116 -24.87 -8.62 4.90
N SER A 117 -23.66 -8.15 4.64
CA SER A 117 -23.13 -6.97 5.29
C SER A 117 -23.82 -5.67 4.85
N LEU A 118 -24.51 -5.69 3.72
CA LEU A 118 -25.24 -4.54 3.16
C LEU A 118 -26.72 -4.52 3.54
N SER A 119 -27.25 -5.53 4.23
CA SER A 119 -28.70 -5.70 4.48
C SER A 119 -29.36 -4.49 5.14
N GLU A 120 -28.65 -3.77 6.03
CA GLU A 120 -29.20 -2.59 6.73
C GLU A 120 -29.27 -1.33 5.86
N VAL A 121 -28.48 -1.28 4.78
CA VAL A 121 -28.33 -0.09 3.93
C VAL A 121 -28.83 -0.29 2.50
N ALA A 122 -29.12 -1.51 2.09
CA ALA A 122 -29.47 -1.88 0.72
C ALA A 122 -30.64 -1.09 0.13
N GLY A 123 -31.65 -0.74 0.91
CA GLY A 123 -32.80 0.08 0.46
C GLY A 123 -32.59 1.58 0.47
N LYS A 124 -31.39 2.06 0.82
CA LYS A 124 -31.12 3.51 1.03
C LYS A 124 -30.39 4.19 -0.13
N SER A 125 -29.84 3.43 -1.05
CA SER A 125 -29.20 3.88 -2.27
C SER A 125 -29.19 2.76 -3.32
N ASP A 126 -29.12 3.13 -4.60
CA ASP A 126 -28.87 2.22 -5.72
C ASP A 126 -27.40 2.24 -6.18
N ARG A 127 -26.53 3.02 -5.50
CA ARG A 127 -25.12 3.20 -5.83
C ARG A 127 -24.23 2.57 -4.76
N ILE A 128 -23.23 1.83 -5.21
CA ILE A 128 -22.26 1.18 -4.34
C ILE A 128 -20.83 1.54 -4.80
N GLY A 129 -20.04 2.11 -3.90
CA GLY A 129 -18.58 2.19 -4.02
C GLY A 129 -17.98 0.96 -3.35
N PHE A 130 -17.41 0.05 -4.15
CA PHE A 130 -16.88 -1.22 -3.66
C PHE A 130 -15.35 -1.23 -3.72
N CYS A 131 -14.70 -0.92 -2.60
CA CYS A 131 -13.27 -1.14 -2.45
C CYS A 131 -12.98 -2.62 -2.26
N PHE A 132 -12.19 -3.17 -3.18
CA PHE A 132 -11.77 -4.56 -3.14
C PHE A 132 -10.24 -4.62 -3.32
N SER A 133 -9.51 -4.77 -2.20
CA SER A 133 -8.06 -4.57 -2.13
C SER A 133 -7.28 -5.82 -2.54
N TYR A 134 -7.64 -6.41 -3.67
CA TYR A 134 -6.96 -7.57 -4.27
C TYR A 134 -6.60 -7.28 -5.73
N ALA A 135 -5.68 -8.08 -6.28
CA ALA A 135 -5.25 -7.92 -7.67
C ALA A 135 -6.40 -8.14 -8.66
N MET A 136 -6.73 -7.12 -9.43
CA MET A 136 -7.84 -7.13 -10.40
C MET A 136 -7.42 -6.51 -11.73
N SER A 137 -7.97 -7.01 -12.82
CA SER A 137 -8.01 -6.28 -14.10
C SER A 137 -9.33 -5.53 -14.22
N MET A 138 -9.25 -4.21 -14.36
CA MET A 138 -10.43 -3.35 -14.40
C MET A 138 -11.10 -3.38 -15.79
N GLN A 139 -12.43 -3.28 -15.80
CA GLN A 139 -13.25 -3.24 -17.00
C GLN A 139 -13.76 -1.82 -17.28
N PRO A 140 -14.11 -1.48 -18.54
CA PRO A 140 -14.61 -0.14 -18.88
C PRO A 140 -15.88 0.29 -18.14
N ASP A 141 -16.70 -0.67 -17.69
CA ASP A 141 -17.89 -0.44 -16.86
C ASP A 141 -17.57 -0.26 -15.37
N ARG A 142 -16.29 -0.19 -15.01
CA ARG A 142 -15.76 -0.04 -13.66
C ARG A 142 -15.98 -1.26 -12.75
N ASP A 143 -16.24 -2.43 -13.34
CA ASP A 143 -16.14 -3.69 -12.59
C ASP A 143 -14.69 -4.18 -12.57
N GLY A 144 -14.36 -5.04 -11.61
CA GLY A 144 -13.04 -5.64 -11.45
C GLY A 144 -13.10 -7.16 -11.70
N ARG A 145 -12.25 -7.65 -12.62
CA ARG A 145 -12.05 -9.09 -12.76
C ARG A 145 -10.93 -9.52 -11.82
N LEU A 146 -11.25 -10.30 -10.81
CA LEU A 146 -10.27 -10.80 -9.84
C LEU A 146 -9.22 -11.66 -10.56
N ILE A 147 -7.94 -11.33 -10.38
CA ILE A 147 -6.82 -12.13 -10.89
C ILE A 147 -6.54 -13.25 -9.91
N ARG A 148 -6.38 -12.89 -8.64
CA ARG A 148 -6.08 -13.85 -7.56
C ARG A 148 -6.45 -13.23 -6.22
N ILE A 149 -7.02 -14.04 -5.33
CA ILE A 149 -7.17 -13.71 -3.92
C ILE A 149 -5.89 -14.06 -3.14
N CYS A 150 -5.60 -13.30 -2.08
CA CYS A 150 -4.44 -13.61 -1.25
C CYS A 150 -4.67 -14.87 -0.40
N LYS A 151 -3.56 -15.51 0.05
CA LYS A 151 -3.60 -16.78 0.79
C LYS A 151 -4.26 -16.70 2.18
N GLU A 152 -4.39 -15.50 2.73
CA GLU A 152 -5.04 -15.28 4.02
C GLU A 152 -6.55 -15.50 3.93
N ILE A 153 -7.11 -15.39 2.73
CA ILE A 153 -8.52 -15.60 2.45
C ILE A 153 -8.71 -16.96 1.77
N LYS A 154 -9.34 -17.87 2.47
CA LYS A 154 -9.63 -19.23 1.98
C LYS A 154 -10.96 -19.23 1.22
N ALA A 155 -10.94 -18.73 -0.04
CA ALA A 155 -12.13 -18.70 -0.88
C ALA A 155 -11.84 -19.41 -2.21
N ARG A 156 -12.73 -20.32 -2.59
CA ARG A 156 -12.58 -21.14 -3.82
C ARG A 156 -13.50 -20.67 -4.93
N GLY A 157 -13.00 -20.71 -6.17
CA GLY A 157 -13.81 -20.46 -7.38
C GLY A 157 -14.15 -19.00 -7.61
N ILE A 158 -13.48 -18.06 -6.92
CA ILE A 158 -13.69 -16.61 -7.10
C ILE A 158 -12.70 -16.01 -8.10
N ASP A 159 -11.54 -16.62 -8.33
CA ASP A 159 -10.57 -16.13 -9.30
C ASP A 159 -11.18 -16.09 -10.71
N GLY A 160 -10.88 -15.04 -11.46
CA GLY A 160 -11.43 -14.78 -12.79
C GLY A 160 -12.87 -14.24 -12.80
N ARG A 161 -13.52 -14.09 -11.66
CA ARG A 161 -14.87 -13.53 -11.56
C ARG A 161 -14.87 -12.00 -11.62
N LEU A 162 -16.00 -11.43 -12.09
CA LEU A 162 -16.28 -10.00 -12.01
C LEU A 162 -16.92 -9.72 -10.64
N VAL A 163 -16.18 -9.05 -9.77
CA VAL A 163 -16.56 -8.94 -8.36
C VAL A 163 -17.81 -8.07 -8.13
N GLY A 164 -18.01 -7.05 -8.95
CA GLY A 164 -19.22 -6.23 -8.90
C GLY A 164 -20.45 -7.00 -9.36
N ALA A 165 -20.35 -7.75 -10.47
CA ALA A 165 -21.44 -8.59 -10.97
C ALA A 165 -21.82 -9.71 -9.98
N GLU A 166 -20.83 -10.38 -9.37
CA GLU A 166 -21.07 -11.42 -8.36
C GLU A 166 -21.75 -10.84 -7.10
N LEU A 167 -21.35 -9.63 -6.67
CA LEU A 167 -22.01 -8.94 -5.56
C LEU A 167 -23.48 -8.63 -5.89
N ILE A 168 -23.77 -8.08 -7.08
CA ILE A 168 -25.13 -7.80 -7.53
C ILE A 168 -25.97 -9.07 -7.53
N GLU A 169 -25.43 -10.17 -8.04
CA GLU A 169 -26.14 -11.45 -8.08
C GLU A 169 -26.41 -12.01 -6.67
N ALA A 170 -25.46 -11.89 -5.74
CA ALA A 170 -25.64 -12.25 -4.36
C ALA A 170 -26.73 -11.39 -3.67
N MET A 171 -26.74 -10.08 -3.93
CA MET A 171 -27.76 -9.17 -3.40
C MET A 171 -29.15 -9.52 -3.95
N ARG A 172 -29.27 -9.90 -5.22
CA ARG A 172 -30.54 -10.39 -5.82
C ARG A 172 -31.03 -11.68 -5.15
N ARG A 173 -30.14 -12.65 -4.96
CA ARG A 173 -30.48 -13.88 -4.23
C ARG A 173 -31.00 -13.62 -2.82
N ARG A 174 -30.53 -12.55 -2.17
CA ARG A 174 -30.95 -12.09 -0.83
C ARG A 174 -32.20 -11.21 -0.85
N GLY A 175 -32.75 -10.88 -2.04
CA GLY A 175 -33.90 -10.00 -2.17
C GLY A 175 -33.65 -8.56 -1.77
N LEU A 176 -32.40 -8.10 -1.86
CA LEU A 176 -31.98 -6.75 -1.40
C LEU A 176 -32.20 -5.64 -2.43
N GLY A 177 -32.75 -5.94 -3.62
CA GLY A 177 -33.02 -4.97 -4.69
C GLY A 177 -32.65 -5.53 -6.06
N ILE A 178 -32.88 -4.73 -7.12
CA ILE A 178 -32.75 -5.20 -8.50
C ILE A 178 -31.81 -4.39 -9.37
N ASP A 179 -31.67 -3.09 -9.16
CA ASP A 179 -30.91 -2.18 -10.04
C ASP A 179 -29.80 -1.49 -9.26
N TRP A 180 -28.64 -2.10 -9.27
CA TRP A 180 -27.46 -1.60 -8.59
C TRP A 180 -26.41 -1.09 -9.56
N LYS A 181 -25.82 0.06 -9.25
CA LYS A 181 -24.63 0.61 -9.92
C LYS A 181 -23.44 0.42 -8.99
N VAL A 182 -22.57 -0.49 -9.34
CA VAL A 182 -21.37 -0.80 -8.54
C VAL A 182 -20.14 -0.25 -9.25
N THR A 183 -19.37 0.57 -8.53
CA THR A 183 -18.03 0.97 -8.96
C THR A 183 -17.02 0.24 -8.10
N VAL A 184 -16.26 -0.65 -8.71
CA VAL A 184 -15.19 -1.40 -8.04
C VAL A 184 -13.88 -0.62 -8.12
N LEU A 185 -13.12 -0.59 -7.04
CA LEU A 185 -11.84 0.10 -6.97
C LEU A 185 -10.88 -0.56 -5.99
N ASN A 186 -9.59 -0.33 -6.18
CA ASN A 186 -8.55 -0.72 -5.23
C ASN A 186 -8.43 0.34 -4.13
N ASP A 187 -7.82 0.00 -2.98
CA ASP A 187 -7.60 0.88 -1.83
C ASP A 187 -6.80 2.14 -2.18
N SER A 188 -5.76 2.02 -3.03
CA SER A 188 -4.98 3.18 -3.47
C SER A 188 -5.81 4.15 -4.31
N VAL A 189 -6.71 3.62 -5.16
CA VAL A 189 -7.68 4.44 -5.91
C VAL A 189 -8.64 5.14 -4.97
N ALA A 190 -9.18 4.43 -3.99
CA ALA A 190 -10.04 5.00 -2.96
C ALA A 190 -9.32 6.13 -2.20
N ALA A 191 -8.08 5.90 -1.76
CA ALA A 191 -7.29 6.94 -1.10
C ALA A 191 -7.09 8.17 -2.00
N LEU A 192 -6.77 8.00 -3.28
CA LEU A 192 -6.65 9.11 -4.22
C LEU A 192 -7.98 9.86 -4.35
N MET A 193 -9.09 9.15 -4.50
CA MET A 193 -10.43 9.75 -4.63
C MET A 193 -10.79 10.58 -3.39
N ALA A 194 -10.43 10.14 -2.19
CA ALA A 194 -10.60 10.91 -0.96
C ALA A 194 -9.85 12.25 -1.02
N GLY A 195 -8.64 12.27 -1.58
CA GLY A 195 -7.85 13.48 -1.80
C GLY A 195 -8.44 14.46 -2.82
N THR A 196 -9.47 14.07 -3.58
CA THR A 196 -10.16 14.96 -4.54
C THR A 196 -11.22 15.86 -3.89
N GLN A 197 -11.48 15.73 -2.59
CA GLN A 197 -12.48 16.54 -1.89
C GLN A 197 -12.17 18.04 -1.98
N PRO A 198 -13.22 18.88 -2.08
CA PRO A 198 -13.07 20.34 -2.15
C PRO A 198 -12.31 20.95 -0.97
N SER A 199 -12.38 20.34 0.21
CA SER A 199 -11.69 20.78 1.43
C SER A 199 -10.17 20.79 1.27
N PHE A 200 -9.60 19.88 0.49
CA PHE A 200 -8.15 19.83 0.21
C PHE A 200 -7.70 20.78 -0.90
N ARG A 201 -8.66 21.33 -1.68
CA ARG A 201 -8.44 22.31 -2.76
C ARG A 201 -7.24 21.99 -3.68
N PRO A 202 -7.08 20.77 -4.15
CA PRO A 202 -6.05 20.48 -5.11
C PRO A 202 -6.32 21.26 -6.41
N ARG A 203 -5.30 21.93 -6.93
CA ARG A 203 -5.42 22.71 -8.15
C ARG A 203 -4.65 22.12 -9.32
N GLY A 204 -3.81 21.13 -9.05
CA GLY A 204 -2.98 20.49 -10.05
C GLY A 204 -3.46 19.09 -10.39
N SER A 205 -2.88 18.10 -9.76
CA SER A 205 -3.19 16.70 -10.01
C SER A 205 -3.13 15.89 -8.71
N TYR A 206 -3.40 14.59 -8.82
CA TYR A 206 -3.59 13.71 -7.69
C TYR A 206 -2.71 12.46 -7.82
N ALA A 207 -2.15 12.03 -6.71
CA ALA A 207 -1.52 10.74 -6.52
C ALA A 207 -1.94 10.16 -5.16
N ALA A 208 -1.76 8.87 -4.98
CA ALA A 208 -1.88 8.26 -3.66
C ALA A 208 -0.80 7.20 -3.46
N PHE A 209 -0.47 6.99 -2.21
CA PHE A 209 0.49 5.98 -1.76
C PHE A 209 -0.06 5.28 -0.53
N ILE A 210 -0.02 3.96 -0.55
CA ILE A 210 -0.39 3.12 0.58
C ILE A 210 0.87 2.43 1.10
N LEU A 211 1.10 2.50 2.42
CA LEU A 211 2.11 1.72 3.11
C LEU A 211 1.51 1.13 4.40
N GLY A 212 0.91 -0.02 4.25
CA GLY A 212 0.33 -0.83 5.31
C GLY A 212 1.04 -2.18 5.41
N THR A 213 0.29 -3.27 5.49
CA THR A 213 0.83 -4.64 5.35
C THR A 213 1.53 -4.81 4.02
N GLY A 214 0.90 -4.38 2.92
CA GLY A 214 1.50 -4.23 1.60
C GLY A 214 1.82 -2.78 1.26
N MET A 215 2.18 -2.53 0.00
CA MET A 215 2.37 -1.19 -0.53
C MET A 215 1.84 -1.08 -1.96
N ASN A 216 1.25 0.06 -2.27
CA ASN A 216 0.83 0.39 -3.63
C ASN A 216 0.83 1.90 -3.86
N ALA A 217 0.74 2.30 -5.13
CA ALA A 217 0.58 3.69 -5.51
C ALA A 217 -0.30 3.83 -6.74
N CYS A 218 -0.93 4.98 -6.88
CA CYS A 218 -1.67 5.34 -8.07
C CYS A 218 -1.57 6.85 -8.33
N TYR A 219 -1.91 7.27 -9.53
CA TYR A 219 -1.91 8.68 -9.92
C TYR A 219 -2.89 8.92 -11.07
N LEU A 220 -3.23 10.18 -11.31
CA LEU A 220 -4.10 10.57 -12.42
C LEU A 220 -3.30 10.67 -13.72
N GLU A 221 -3.73 9.94 -14.76
CA GLU A 221 -3.09 9.87 -16.08
C GLU A 221 -4.12 10.06 -17.20
N SER A 222 -3.72 10.74 -18.27
CA SER A 222 -4.52 10.94 -19.48
C SER A 222 -3.87 10.34 -20.72
N ASN A 223 -2.61 9.92 -20.64
CA ASN A 223 -1.87 9.32 -21.74
C ASN A 223 -1.58 7.85 -21.47
N ILE A 224 -2.48 6.97 -21.92
CA ILE A 224 -2.41 5.51 -21.68
C ILE A 224 -2.38 4.79 -23.02
N PRO A 225 -1.22 4.71 -23.70
CA PRO A 225 -1.10 4.19 -25.07
C PRO A 225 -1.66 2.78 -25.25
N LYS A 226 -1.54 1.91 -24.25
CA LYS A 226 -2.07 0.53 -24.33
C LYS A 226 -3.60 0.44 -24.48
N LEU A 227 -4.34 1.52 -24.25
CA LEU A 227 -5.78 1.57 -24.50
C LEU A 227 -6.13 1.94 -25.97
N GLY A 228 -5.12 2.24 -26.80
CA GLY A 228 -5.29 2.36 -28.25
C GLY A 228 -5.87 3.68 -28.75
N GLY A 229 -6.03 4.70 -27.90
CA GLY A 229 -6.56 6.00 -28.32
C GLY A 229 -6.59 7.04 -27.20
N PRO A 230 -7.10 8.25 -27.49
CA PRO A 230 -7.31 9.27 -26.47
C PRO A 230 -8.30 8.80 -25.42
N VAL A 231 -7.95 8.96 -24.14
CA VAL A 231 -8.81 8.61 -23.02
C VAL A 231 -9.02 9.82 -22.12
N ALA A 232 -10.15 9.88 -21.44
CA ALA A 232 -10.36 10.84 -20.37
C ALA A 232 -9.36 10.59 -19.24
N PRO A 233 -8.95 11.63 -18.49
CA PRO A 233 -8.11 11.47 -17.33
C PRO A 233 -8.72 10.46 -16.36
N GLN A 234 -7.94 9.47 -15.97
CA GLN A 234 -8.35 8.42 -15.05
C GLN A 234 -7.21 8.01 -14.12
N VAL A 235 -7.56 7.39 -13.02
CA VAL A 235 -6.57 6.86 -12.08
C VAL A 235 -5.92 5.62 -12.70
N VAL A 236 -4.58 5.57 -12.62
CA VAL A 236 -3.79 4.40 -13.00
C VAL A 236 -3.10 3.87 -11.75
N VAL A 237 -3.32 2.60 -11.44
CA VAL A 237 -2.66 1.88 -10.35
C VAL A 237 -1.34 1.32 -10.86
N LEU A 238 -0.26 1.55 -10.12
CA LEU A 238 1.07 1.09 -10.51
C LEU A 238 1.27 -0.41 -10.33
N GLU A 239 0.66 -1.01 -9.30
CA GLU A 239 1.06 -2.29 -8.70
C GLU A 239 2.55 -2.25 -8.29
N ALA A 240 2.88 -1.19 -7.53
CA ALA A 240 4.25 -0.78 -7.25
C ALA A 240 5.05 -1.81 -6.45
N GLY A 241 4.38 -2.68 -5.69
CA GLY A 241 5.02 -3.81 -5.00
C GLY A 241 5.72 -4.79 -5.95
N GLY A 242 5.25 -4.86 -7.19
CA GLY A 242 5.81 -5.71 -8.25
C GLY A 242 7.06 -5.16 -8.92
N PHE A 243 7.48 -3.93 -8.64
CA PHE A 243 8.67 -3.35 -9.29
C PHE A 243 9.91 -4.25 -9.15
N ASP A 244 10.48 -4.68 -10.26
CA ASP A 244 11.71 -5.47 -10.25
C ASP A 244 12.92 -4.54 -10.13
N CYS A 245 13.25 -4.21 -8.87
CA CYS A 245 14.32 -3.26 -8.56
C CYS A 245 15.70 -3.85 -8.90
N PRO A 246 16.44 -3.30 -9.88
CA PRO A 246 17.75 -3.82 -10.25
C PRO A 246 18.82 -3.69 -9.15
N LEU A 247 18.54 -2.88 -8.11
CA LEU A 247 19.44 -2.68 -6.99
C LEU A 247 19.26 -3.72 -5.87
N ARG A 248 18.22 -4.55 -5.94
CA ARG A 248 17.95 -5.60 -4.97
C ARG A 248 19.15 -6.52 -4.78
N GLY A 249 19.57 -6.69 -3.52
CA GLY A 249 20.77 -7.45 -3.16
C GLY A 249 20.52 -8.95 -2.97
N GLU A 250 21.61 -9.69 -2.71
CA GLU A 250 21.54 -11.13 -2.46
C GLU A 250 20.83 -11.45 -1.15
N VAL A 251 20.95 -10.60 -0.13
CA VAL A 251 20.26 -10.79 1.15
C VAL A 251 18.73 -10.66 0.97
N ASP A 252 18.27 -9.66 0.20
CA ASP A 252 16.85 -9.54 -0.13
C ASP A 252 16.34 -10.70 -0.99
N ALA A 253 17.16 -11.17 -1.95
CA ALA A 253 16.82 -12.34 -2.76
C ALA A 253 16.79 -13.63 -1.92
N ALA A 254 17.65 -13.76 -0.92
CA ALA A 254 17.62 -14.86 0.02
C ALA A 254 16.38 -14.82 0.91
N PHE A 255 16.02 -13.64 1.39
CA PHE A 255 14.78 -13.41 2.15
C PHE A 255 13.53 -13.76 1.31
N ASP A 256 13.45 -13.25 0.08
CA ASP A 256 12.34 -13.52 -0.84
C ASP A 256 12.08 -15.04 -1.01
N ARG A 257 13.13 -15.84 -1.13
CA ARG A 257 12.99 -17.31 -1.20
C ARG A 257 12.37 -17.97 0.02
N THR A 258 12.34 -17.29 1.16
CA THR A 258 11.69 -17.78 2.40
C THR A 258 10.24 -17.40 2.52
N THR A 259 9.75 -16.53 1.65
CA THR A 259 8.36 -16.03 1.68
C THR A 259 7.40 -17.00 0.98
N ALA A 260 6.11 -16.76 1.13
CA ALA A 260 5.07 -17.61 0.56
C ALA A 260 5.05 -17.65 -0.98
N ASP A 261 5.38 -16.51 -1.62
CA ASP A 261 5.37 -16.33 -3.07
C ASP A 261 6.72 -15.78 -3.57
N PRO A 262 7.78 -16.63 -3.66
CA PRO A 262 9.08 -16.18 -4.13
C PRO A 262 9.03 -15.64 -5.56
N GLY A 263 9.70 -14.51 -5.79
CA GLY A 263 9.76 -13.84 -7.08
C GLY A 263 8.59 -12.89 -7.39
N PHE A 264 7.54 -12.87 -6.57
CA PHE A 264 6.41 -11.94 -6.73
C PHE A 264 6.48 -10.81 -5.69
N TYR A 265 6.05 -9.61 -6.08
CA TYR A 265 6.01 -8.42 -5.21
C TYR A 265 7.35 -8.15 -4.49
N THR A 266 8.44 -8.29 -5.23
CA THR A 266 9.80 -8.27 -4.67
C THR A 266 10.18 -6.92 -4.07
N TYR A 267 9.64 -5.82 -4.61
CA TYR A 267 9.88 -4.49 -4.07
C TYR A 267 9.15 -4.26 -2.74
N GLU A 268 7.90 -4.70 -2.66
CA GLU A 268 7.11 -4.67 -1.43
C GLU A 268 7.82 -5.38 -0.27
N LYS A 269 8.43 -6.52 -0.55
CA LYS A 269 9.17 -7.33 0.43
C LYS A 269 10.40 -6.65 1.01
N MET A 270 10.88 -5.58 0.39
CA MET A 270 12.04 -4.84 0.87
C MET A 270 11.69 -3.86 2.01
N PHE A 271 10.42 -3.45 2.19
CA PHE A 271 10.10 -2.39 3.14
C PHE A 271 8.65 -2.29 3.62
N SER A 272 7.70 -3.05 3.11
CA SER A 272 6.31 -2.93 3.57
C SER A 272 6.10 -3.50 4.96
N GLY A 273 4.96 -3.16 5.57
CA GLY A 273 4.68 -3.50 6.97
C GLY A 273 4.58 -5.00 7.25
N GLY A 274 4.16 -5.80 6.29
CA GLY A 274 4.15 -7.25 6.43
C GLY A 274 5.54 -7.90 6.34
N TYR A 275 6.51 -7.18 5.78
CA TYR A 275 7.82 -7.75 5.46
C TYR A 275 9.00 -7.12 6.19
N LEU A 276 8.93 -5.86 6.62
CA LEU A 276 10.08 -5.18 7.24
C LEU A 276 10.55 -5.87 8.53
N GLY A 277 9.64 -6.36 9.36
CA GLY A 277 9.98 -7.14 10.56
C GLY A 277 10.67 -8.46 10.24
N PRO A 278 10.07 -9.34 9.42
CA PRO A 278 10.69 -10.57 8.96
C PRO A 278 12.03 -10.36 8.24
N LEU A 279 12.14 -9.32 7.38
CA LEU A 279 13.39 -8.96 6.71
C LEU A 279 14.47 -8.52 7.71
N ALA A 280 14.10 -7.73 8.71
CA ALA A 280 15.03 -7.31 9.76
C ALA A 280 15.59 -8.52 10.52
N LEU A 281 14.75 -9.49 10.89
CA LEU A 281 15.21 -10.73 11.48
C LEU A 281 16.14 -11.51 10.54
N HIS A 282 15.83 -11.56 9.24
CA HIS A 282 16.68 -12.20 8.23
C HIS A 282 18.05 -11.55 8.14
N VAL A 283 18.12 -10.20 8.16
CA VAL A 283 19.38 -9.45 8.18
C VAL A 283 20.16 -9.69 9.46
N LEU A 284 19.50 -9.70 10.62
CA LEU A 284 20.16 -10.04 11.89
C LEU A 284 20.72 -11.47 11.89
N LYS A 285 20.01 -12.45 11.31
CA LYS A 285 20.52 -13.81 11.13
C LYS A 285 21.72 -13.85 10.20
N TYR A 286 21.66 -13.10 9.09
CA TYR A 286 22.82 -12.94 8.19
C TYR A 286 24.05 -12.41 8.95
N LEU A 287 23.89 -11.32 9.72
CA LEU A 287 24.97 -10.75 10.55
C LEU A 287 25.46 -11.72 11.64
N ALA A 288 24.56 -12.48 12.25
CA ALA A 288 24.91 -13.51 13.23
C ALA A 288 25.78 -14.61 12.62
N HIS A 289 25.53 -15.03 11.38
CA HIS A 289 26.39 -15.96 10.63
C HIS A 289 27.75 -15.37 10.30
N GLN A 290 27.86 -14.06 10.13
CA GLN A 290 29.15 -13.36 9.94
C GLN A 290 29.93 -13.14 11.27
N GLY A 291 29.35 -13.50 12.41
CA GLY A 291 30.05 -13.46 13.71
C GLY A 291 29.95 -12.14 14.46
N PHE A 292 29.00 -11.26 14.09
CA PHE A 292 28.87 -9.93 14.70
C PHE A 292 28.42 -9.92 16.17
N PHE A 293 27.67 -10.90 16.62
CA PHE A 293 27.08 -10.91 17.97
C PHE A 293 27.83 -11.84 18.92
N THR A 294 27.68 -11.61 20.22
CA THR A 294 28.16 -12.56 21.24
C THR A 294 27.58 -13.96 21.00
N PHE A 295 28.25 -15.00 21.50
CA PHE A 295 27.79 -16.39 21.30
C PHE A 295 26.34 -16.59 21.77
N ARG A 296 26.00 -16.06 22.94
CA ARG A 296 24.63 -16.13 23.50
C ARG A 296 23.63 -15.46 22.59
N GLN A 297 23.94 -14.23 22.16
CA GLN A 297 23.07 -13.41 21.32
C GLN A 297 22.87 -14.04 19.94
N ARG A 298 23.96 -14.50 19.34
CA ARG A 298 23.92 -15.20 18.05
C ARG A 298 22.99 -16.42 18.10
N THR A 299 23.08 -17.23 19.18
CA THR A 299 22.24 -18.41 19.35
C THR A 299 20.76 -18.01 19.43
N ALA A 300 20.42 -16.96 20.17
CA ALA A 300 19.05 -16.46 20.31
C ALA A 300 18.50 -15.91 18.99
N ILE A 301 19.28 -15.10 18.24
CA ILE A 301 18.90 -14.57 16.94
C ILE A 301 18.62 -15.70 15.95
N LEU A 302 19.49 -16.71 15.87
CA LEU A 302 19.33 -17.83 14.94
C LEU A 302 18.11 -18.70 15.28
N ALA A 303 17.75 -18.82 16.56
CA ALA A 303 16.60 -19.57 17.04
C ALA A 303 15.27 -18.82 16.93
N ALA A 304 15.29 -17.48 16.74
CA ALA A 304 14.10 -16.65 16.71
C ALA A 304 13.18 -17.04 15.54
N GLY A 305 11.88 -17.19 15.82
CA GLY A 305 10.85 -17.61 14.84
C GLY A 305 10.30 -16.48 13.99
N GLY A 306 10.23 -15.24 14.52
CA GLY A 306 9.69 -14.09 13.80
C GLY A 306 9.84 -12.79 14.58
N LEU A 307 9.75 -11.69 13.87
CA LEU A 307 9.61 -10.31 14.38
C LEU A 307 8.58 -9.60 13.52
N GLU A 308 7.77 -8.76 14.14
CA GLU A 308 6.82 -7.92 13.43
C GLU A 308 7.41 -6.52 13.18
N THR A 309 6.90 -5.82 12.19
CA THR A 309 7.35 -4.44 11.88
C THR A 309 7.10 -3.48 13.06
N ALA A 310 6.04 -3.70 13.83
CA ALA A 310 5.78 -2.95 15.06
C ALA A 310 6.90 -3.15 16.11
N ASP A 311 7.47 -4.36 16.21
CA ASP A 311 8.59 -4.64 17.11
C ASP A 311 9.84 -3.87 16.68
N ILE A 312 10.08 -3.78 15.35
CA ILE A 312 11.19 -3.02 14.78
C ILE A 312 11.02 -1.54 15.08
N ALA A 313 9.83 -0.97 14.84
CA ALA A 313 9.55 0.43 15.10
C ALA A 313 9.75 0.79 16.59
N ALA A 314 9.24 -0.04 17.49
CA ALA A 314 9.39 0.17 18.93
C ALA A 314 10.85 0.07 19.39
N PHE A 315 11.60 -0.92 18.89
CA PHE A 315 13.01 -1.09 19.21
C PHE A 315 13.86 0.05 18.64
N HIS A 316 13.61 0.46 17.41
CA HIS A 316 14.32 1.58 16.78
C HIS A 316 14.17 2.87 17.58
N ALA A 317 12.95 3.17 18.07
CA ALA A 317 12.68 4.35 18.88
C ALA A 317 13.26 4.27 20.30
N ARG A 318 13.36 3.07 20.90
CA ARG A 318 13.77 2.88 22.31
C ARG A 318 14.65 1.63 22.49
N PRO A 319 15.87 1.58 21.93
CA PRO A 319 16.68 0.35 21.89
C PRO A 319 17.07 -0.17 23.27
N LEU A 320 17.16 0.69 24.28
CA LEU A 320 17.53 0.32 25.64
C LEU A 320 16.36 -0.18 26.51
N ASP A 321 15.11 -0.09 26.03
CA ASP A 321 13.93 -0.56 26.75
C ASP A 321 13.85 -2.10 26.73
N GLY A 322 14.30 -2.73 27.82
CA GLY A 322 14.34 -4.18 28.00
C GLY A 322 12.94 -4.84 28.05
N THR A 323 11.85 -4.06 28.09
CA THR A 323 10.48 -4.59 28.12
C THR A 323 9.92 -4.87 26.73
N LEU A 324 10.58 -4.39 25.67
CA LEU A 324 10.12 -4.54 24.29
C LEU A 324 10.13 -6.00 23.83
N PRO A 325 9.13 -6.42 23.02
CA PRO A 325 9.07 -7.75 22.43
C PRO A 325 10.36 -8.13 21.68
N PHE A 326 10.91 -7.22 20.88
CA PHE A 326 12.18 -7.38 20.18
C PHE A 326 13.30 -7.85 21.12
N ARG A 327 13.51 -7.13 22.25
CA ARG A 327 14.55 -7.44 23.23
C ARG A 327 14.32 -8.80 23.91
N ARG A 328 13.05 -9.13 24.19
CA ARG A 328 12.67 -10.40 24.83
C ARG A 328 12.85 -11.59 23.88
N VAL A 329 12.33 -11.48 22.64
CA VAL A 329 12.41 -12.55 21.62
C VAL A 329 13.85 -12.89 21.30
N LEU A 330 14.71 -11.87 21.22
CA LEU A 330 16.13 -12.06 20.93
C LEU A 330 16.99 -12.23 22.17
N ALA A 331 16.42 -12.22 23.39
CA ALA A 331 17.15 -12.31 24.67
C ALA A 331 18.35 -11.34 24.74
N MET A 332 18.16 -10.11 24.24
CA MET A 332 19.21 -9.13 24.00
C MET A 332 19.50 -8.30 25.27
N GLU A 333 20.67 -8.49 25.86
CA GLU A 333 21.05 -7.86 27.12
C GLU A 333 22.39 -7.07 27.05
N ASP A 334 23.30 -7.53 26.20
CA ASP A 334 24.62 -6.90 26.02
C ASP A 334 24.49 -5.59 25.25
N GLU A 335 25.07 -4.50 25.76
CA GLU A 335 24.95 -3.17 25.18
C GLU A 335 25.57 -3.08 23.79
N ASP A 336 26.72 -3.73 23.54
CA ASP A 336 27.34 -3.74 22.22
C ASP A 336 26.48 -4.52 21.20
N ASP A 337 25.85 -5.63 21.61
CA ASP A 337 24.94 -6.39 20.77
C ASP A 337 23.67 -5.58 20.43
N ILE A 338 23.18 -4.77 21.40
CA ILE A 338 22.07 -3.86 21.20
C ILE A 338 22.44 -2.77 20.20
N GLU A 339 23.61 -2.16 20.35
CA GLU A 339 24.10 -1.12 19.44
C GLU A 339 24.26 -1.64 18.01
N LEU A 340 24.84 -2.83 17.83
CA LEU A 340 24.98 -3.47 16.51
C LEU A 340 23.59 -3.76 15.88
N ALA A 341 22.67 -4.30 16.66
CA ALA A 341 21.32 -4.57 16.16
C ALA A 341 20.57 -3.28 15.79
N HIS A 342 20.68 -2.24 16.63
CA HIS A 342 20.07 -0.95 16.36
C HIS A 342 20.65 -0.31 15.10
N ALA A 343 21.96 -0.34 14.90
CA ALA A 343 22.60 0.17 13.70
C ALA A 343 22.14 -0.58 12.43
N ALA A 344 21.99 -1.90 12.51
CA ALA A 344 21.47 -2.69 11.38
C ALA A 344 20.00 -2.34 11.07
N ILE A 345 19.16 -2.15 12.10
CA ILE A 345 17.77 -1.73 11.95
C ILE A 345 17.69 -0.31 11.37
N ASP A 346 18.53 0.62 11.84
CA ASP A 346 18.55 1.99 11.33
C ASP A 346 18.87 2.05 9.83
N VAL A 347 19.80 1.21 9.36
CA VAL A 347 20.10 1.03 7.92
C VAL A 347 18.86 0.58 7.15
N LEU A 348 18.08 -0.35 7.68
CA LEU A 348 16.85 -0.83 7.03
C LEU A 348 15.74 0.23 7.02
N VAL A 349 15.59 0.99 8.11
CA VAL A 349 14.60 2.08 8.20
C VAL A 349 14.93 3.19 7.21
N GLU A 350 16.20 3.60 7.13
CA GLU A 350 16.65 4.59 6.14
C GLU A 350 16.43 4.09 4.71
N ARG A 351 16.75 2.82 4.43
CA ARG A 351 16.49 2.22 3.11
C ARG A 351 15.00 2.20 2.80
N ALA A 352 14.17 1.75 3.74
CA ALA A 352 12.72 1.71 3.58
C ALA A 352 12.13 3.09 3.25
N SER A 353 12.61 4.14 3.93
CA SER A 353 12.17 5.51 3.69
C SER A 353 12.54 6.01 2.29
N ARG A 354 13.73 5.65 1.77
CA ARG A 354 14.15 5.98 0.40
C ARG A 354 13.32 5.25 -0.65
N LEU A 355 13.04 3.97 -0.44
CA LEU A 355 12.21 3.16 -1.34
C LEU A 355 10.78 3.71 -1.40
N ALA A 356 10.16 4.01 -0.26
CA ALA A 356 8.84 4.63 -0.18
C ALA A 356 8.79 6.00 -0.86
N ALA A 357 9.74 6.89 -0.54
CA ALA A 357 9.84 8.21 -1.15
C ALA A 357 9.98 8.14 -2.68
N SER A 358 10.71 7.12 -3.19
CA SER A 358 10.91 6.95 -4.64
C SER A 358 9.61 6.64 -5.38
N VAL A 359 8.75 5.81 -4.81
CA VAL A 359 7.43 5.50 -5.40
C VAL A 359 6.52 6.73 -5.38
N MET A 360 6.44 7.42 -4.24
CA MET A 360 5.65 8.65 -4.10
C MET A 360 6.11 9.72 -5.09
N ALA A 361 7.43 9.92 -5.20
CA ALA A 361 8.01 10.90 -6.12
C ALA A 361 7.73 10.53 -7.58
N ALA A 362 7.89 9.27 -7.97
CA ALA A 362 7.61 8.82 -9.33
C ALA A 362 6.13 9.04 -9.71
N ALA A 363 5.20 8.70 -8.82
CA ALA A 363 3.77 8.95 -9.02
C ALA A 363 3.48 10.46 -9.18
N ALA A 364 4.05 11.30 -8.30
CA ALA A 364 3.88 12.75 -8.37
C ALA A 364 4.45 13.35 -9.67
N ILE A 365 5.68 12.99 -10.05
CA ILE A 365 6.33 13.47 -11.29
C ILE A 365 5.52 13.08 -12.52
N LYS A 366 4.97 11.87 -12.52
CA LYS A 366 4.18 11.34 -13.65
C LYS A 366 2.91 12.12 -13.89
N THR A 367 2.37 12.80 -12.88
CA THR A 367 1.20 13.70 -13.04
C THR A 367 1.51 14.92 -13.92
N ARG A 368 2.78 15.27 -14.14
CA ARG A 368 3.21 16.47 -14.88
C ARG A 368 2.70 17.78 -14.31
N SER A 369 2.36 17.80 -13.02
CA SER A 369 1.82 18.94 -12.27
C SER A 369 2.83 19.42 -11.22
N GLY A 370 2.52 20.49 -10.51
CA GLY A 370 3.32 20.97 -9.37
C GLY A 370 4.40 22.01 -9.72
N TYR A 371 4.50 22.46 -10.96
CA TYR A 371 5.53 23.44 -11.36
C TYR A 371 5.21 24.88 -10.90
N ASP A 372 3.99 25.13 -10.48
CA ASP A 372 3.58 26.37 -9.80
C ASP A 372 2.67 26.05 -8.61
N ILE A 373 2.46 27.05 -7.72
CA ILE A 373 1.68 26.87 -6.49
C ILE A 373 0.20 26.60 -6.76
N SER A 374 -0.29 27.03 -7.92
CA SER A 374 -1.68 26.83 -8.33
C SER A 374 -1.93 25.44 -8.91
N SER A 375 -0.87 24.69 -9.18
CA SER A 375 -0.91 23.35 -9.78
C SER A 375 -0.25 22.27 -8.90
N ALA A 376 -0.11 22.51 -7.60
CA ALA A 376 0.50 21.56 -6.66
C ALA A 376 -0.17 20.18 -6.72
N VAL A 377 0.64 19.13 -6.56
CA VAL A 377 0.16 17.75 -6.55
C VAL A 377 -0.35 17.39 -5.14
N ALA A 378 -1.58 16.91 -5.04
CA ALA A 378 -2.09 16.29 -3.82
C ALA A 378 -1.66 14.82 -3.78
N ILE A 379 -0.92 14.41 -2.76
CA ILE A 379 -0.51 13.03 -2.55
C ILE A 379 -1.24 12.53 -1.30
N THR A 380 -2.25 11.70 -1.48
CA THR A 380 -2.92 11.06 -0.35
C THR A 380 -2.06 9.90 0.14
N VAL A 381 -1.75 9.88 1.44
CA VAL A 381 -0.91 8.86 2.04
C VAL A 381 -1.67 8.12 3.12
N GLU A 382 -1.77 6.81 2.97
CA GLU A 382 -2.51 5.93 3.86
C GLU A 382 -1.68 4.69 4.23
N GLY A 383 -2.16 3.97 5.23
CA GLY A 383 -1.58 2.72 5.70
C GLY A 383 -0.97 2.79 7.10
N SER A 384 -1.22 1.74 7.88
CA SER A 384 -0.82 1.67 9.29
C SER A 384 0.70 1.78 9.48
N THR A 385 1.49 1.21 8.60
CA THR A 385 2.96 1.26 8.71
C THR A 385 3.48 2.69 8.54
N TYR A 386 2.96 3.45 7.56
CA TYR A 386 3.35 4.84 7.36
C TYR A 386 2.99 5.71 8.57
N HIS A 387 1.78 5.56 9.09
CA HIS A 387 1.31 6.42 10.18
C HIS A 387 1.89 6.06 11.55
N SER A 388 2.18 4.78 11.82
CA SER A 388 2.66 4.33 13.13
C SER A 388 4.18 4.30 13.26
N PHE A 389 4.94 4.27 12.15
CA PHE A 389 6.40 4.28 12.20
C PHE A 389 6.95 5.69 11.93
N GLU A 390 6.94 6.54 12.96
CA GLU A 390 7.21 7.99 12.85
C GLU A 390 8.55 8.31 12.19
N ASP A 391 9.62 7.59 12.52
CA ASP A 391 10.95 7.88 11.99
C ASP A 391 11.07 7.49 10.51
N LEU A 392 10.48 6.36 10.10
CA LEU A 392 10.38 5.99 8.69
C LEU A 392 9.62 7.07 7.91
N ARG A 393 8.48 7.53 8.43
CA ARG A 393 7.67 8.58 7.83
C ARG A 393 8.46 9.88 7.69
N ALA A 394 9.08 10.36 8.77
CA ALA A 394 9.83 11.61 8.76
C ALA A 394 10.98 11.61 7.74
N ARG A 395 11.72 10.51 7.65
CA ARG A 395 12.79 10.32 6.66
C ARG A 395 12.23 10.26 5.24
N CYS A 396 11.13 9.52 5.02
CA CYS A 396 10.45 9.47 3.73
C CYS A 396 10.04 10.86 3.25
N GLU A 397 9.39 11.64 4.12
CA GLU A 397 8.97 13.02 3.83
C GLU A 397 10.17 13.95 3.53
N ALA A 398 11.28 13.79 4.25
CA ALA A 398 12.51 14.53 4.02
C ALA A 398 13.12 14.21 2.64
N HIS A 399 13.19 12.94 2.25
CA HIS A 399 13.67 12.52 0.92
C HIS A 399 12.75 13.04 -0.18
N LEU A 400 11.44 12.95 0.01
CA LEU A 400 10.44 13.43 -0.94
C LEU A 400 10.58 14.96 -1.15
N TYR A 401 10.69 15.72 -0.06
CA TYR A 401 10.90 17.17 -0.11
C TYR A 401 12.20 17.55 -0.82
N SER A 402 13.30 16.87 -0.45
CA SER A 402 14.61 17.09 -1.06
C SER A 402 14.59 16.89 -2.58
N LEU A 403 13.94 15.81 -3.06
CA LEU A 403 13.88 15.53 -4.49
C LEU A 403 12.86 16.43 -5.19
N LEU A 404 11.59 16.39 -4.79
CA LEU A 404 10.51 17.07 -5.51
C LEU A 404 10.65 18.60 -5.40
N THR A 405 10.75 19.12 -4.18
CA THR A 405 10.71 20.57 -3.97
C THR A 405 12.07 21.20 -4.21
N THR A 406 13.13 20.69 -3.57
CA THR A 406 14.44 21.36 -3.61
C THR A 406 15.15 21.17 -4.96
N ARG A 407 15.15 19.94 -5.51
CA ARG A 407 15.91 19.65 -6.75
C ARG A 407 15.09 19.85 -8.03
N MET A 408 13.77 19.55 -8.00
CA MET A 408 12.94 19.57 -9.21
C MET A 408 11.97 20.76 -9.28
N GLY A 409 11.78 21.50 -8.17
CA GLY A 409 10.84 22.63 -8.11
C GLY A 409 9.37 22.21 -8.15
N ILE A 410 9.07 20.91 -7.92
CA ILE A 410 7.71 20.40 -7.92
C ILE A 410 7.08 20.63 -6.54
N ARG A 411 5.95 21.31 -6.52
CA ARG A 411 5.18 21.59 -5.33
C ARG A 411 4.14 20.50 -5.11
N TYR A 412 4.08 20.01 -3.90
CA TYR A 412 3.11 19.02 -3.48
C TYR A 412 2.64 19.29 -2.04
N TYR A 413 1.60 18.62 -1.63
CA TYR A 413 1.21 18.51 -0.23
C TYR A 413 0.71 17.10 0.04
N LEU A 414 0.96 16.65 1.26
CA LEU A 414 0.48 15.35 1.71
C LEU A 414 -0.92 15.51 2.28
N VAL A 415 -1.81 14.60 1.90
CA VAL A 415 -3.16 14.49 2.41
C VAL A 415 -3.25 13.23 3.24
N SER A 416 -3.72 13.36 4.46
CA SER A 416 -4.09 12.24 5.30
C SER A 416 -5.41 12.57 5.98
N MET A 417 -6.32 11.61 6.02
CA MET A 417 -7.62 11.78 6.62
C MET A 417 -8.13 10.47 7.21
N PRO A 418 -8.92 10.53 8.28
CA PRO A 418 -9.57 9.33 8.81
C PRO A 418 -10.46 8.68 7.75
N ASP A 419 -10.44 7.35 7.70
CA ASP A 419 -11.29 6.56 6.81
C ASP A 419 -11.22 6.94 5.30
N ALA A 420 -10.04 7.40 4.81
CA ALA A 420 -9.85 7.83 3.43
C ALA A 420 -10.37 6.80 2.41
N VAL A 421 -10.10 5.52 2.62
CA VAL A 421 -10.57 4.44 1.73
C VAL A 421 -12.11 4.40 1.68
N LEU A 422 -12.79 4.56 2.80
CA LEU A 422 -14.25 4.58 2.88
C LEU A 422 -14.83 5.81 2.17
N VAL A 423 -14.27 6.98 2.45
CA VAL A 423 -14.69 8.26 1.84
C VAL A 423 -14.45 8.25 0.33
N GLY A 424 -13.27 7.82 -0.10
CA GLY A 424 -12.95 7.75 -1.53
C GLY A 424 -13.78 6.74 -2.30
N SER A 425 -14.13 5.61 -1.67
CA SER A 425 -15.06 4.64 -2.25
C SER A 425 -16.46 5.25 -2.42
N ALA A 426 -16.91 6.05 -1.45
CA ALA A 426 -18.16 6.79 -1.56
C ALA A 426 -18.14 7.76 -2.75
N ILE A 427 -17.06 8.55 -2.89
CA ILE A 427 -16.90 9.47 -4.02
C ILE A 427 -16.95 8.72 -5.35
N ALA A 428 -16.20 7.62 -5.49
CA ALA A 428 -16.18 6.82 -6.71
C ALA A 428 -17.54 6.19 -7.03
N GLY A 429 -18.30 5.76 -6.04
CA GLY A 429 -19.65 5.21 -6.21
C GLY A 429 -20.69 6.25 -6.63
N LEU A 430 -20.46 7.54 -6.36
CA LEU A 430 -21.33 8.64 -6.79
C LEU A 430 -21.07 9.12 -8.22
N LEU A 431 -19.91 8.77 -8.82
CA LEU A 431 -19.53 9.10 -10.20
C LEU A 431 -20.15 8.13 -11.21
#